data_adbfa2855e5a194e66bded99cf00f920
#
_entry.id   adbfa2855e5a194e66bded99cf00f920
#
_cell.length_a   1.000
_cell.length_b   1.000
_cell.length_c   1.000
_cell.angle_alpha   90.00
_cell.angle_beta   90.00
_cell.angle_gamma   90.00
#
_symmetry.space_group_name_H-M   'P 1'
#
loop_
_entity.id
_entity.type
_entity.pdbx_description
1 polymer ?
#
loop_
_entity_poly.entity_id
_entity_poly.type
_entity_poly.pdbx_seq_one_letter_code
_entity_poly.pdbx_strand_id
1 'polypeptide(L)'
;MRRALAGLHRRPEYVLTDGFGVRGLAVPALAMWKGDQVAACVAAASVIAKVTRDRIMCELGAEYPAYGFARHKGYSTPSHMRALAERGPCLQHRRSFANVPGVPEARREPDPGETASIVDVIGEQVWPSAGLAASARGA
;
A
#
# COMPACT_ATOMS: atom_id res chain seq x y z
N MET A 1 3.54 -4.80 -4.38
CA MET A 1 4.39 -5.59 -3.47
C MET A 1 4.87 -6.92 -4.07
N ARG A 2 4.02 -7.85 -4.59
CA ARG A 2 4.49 -9.13 -5.18
C ARG A 2 5.62 -8.99 -6.20
N ARG A 3 5.52 -8.03 -7.15
CA ARG A 3 6.59 -7.75 -8.13
C ARG A 3 7.88 -7.28 -7.49
N ALA A 4 7.80 -6.48 -6.42
CA ALA A 4 8.98 -6.04 -5.69
C ALA A 4 9.70 -7.21 -5.00
N LEU A 5 8.95 -8.12 -4.40
CA LEU A 5 9.51 -9.33 -3.79
C LEU A 5 10.14 -10.26 -4.82
N ALA A 6 9.50 -10.42 -5.99
CA ALA A 6 10.04 -11.24 -7.07
C ALA A 6 11.34 -10.67 -7.68
N GLY A 7 11.58 -9.36 -7.58
CA GLY A 7 12.79 -8.69 -8.05
C GLY A 7 13.94 -8.68 -7.04
N LEU A 8 13.80 -9.27 -5.86
CA LEU A 8 14.88 -9.34 -4.90
C LEU A 8 15.95 -10.38 -5.32
N HIS A 9 17.22 -10.04 -5.17
CA HIS A 9 18.33 -10.97 -5.43
C HIS A 9 18.33 -12.19 -4.50
N ARG A 10 17.86 -12.01 -3.27
CA ARG A 10 17.69 -13.09 -2.29
C ARG A 10 16.22 -13.26 -1.98
N ARG A 11 15.74 -14.49 -1.97
CA ARG A 11 14.37 -14.80 -1.56
C ARG A 11 14.23 -14.55 -0.06
N PRO A 12 13.27 -13.74 0.39
CA PRO A 12 13.02 -13.54 1.82
C PRO A 12 12.42 -14.79 2.43
N GLU A 13 12.76 -15.08 3.66
CA GLU A 13 12.15 -16.16 4.45
C GLU A 13 10.84 -15.72 5.11
N TYR A 14 10.72 -14.41 5.36
CA TYR A 14 9.55 -13.79 5.98
C TYR A 14 9.32 -12.37 5.43
N VAL A 15 8.06 -11.93 5.36
CA VAL A 15 7.70 -10.60 4.86
C VAL A 15 6.89 -9.84 5.90
N LEU A 16 7.35 -8.64 6.24
CA LEU A 16 6.58 -7.68 7.03
C LEU A 16 6.02 -6.59 6.13
N THR A 17 4.75 -6.26 6.27
CA THR A 17 4.11 -5.18 5.53
C THR A 17 3.49 -4.16 6.46
N ASP A 18 3.52 -2.88 6.05
CA ASP A 18 2.81 -1.83 6.75
C ASP A 18 1.34 -1.81 6.34
N GLY A 19 0.45 -1.78 7.33
CA GLY A 19 -1.00 -1.67 7.19
C GLY A 19 -1.65 -2.97 6.68
N PHE A 20 -1.52 -3.30 5.41
CA PHE A 20 -2.32 -4.36 4.77
C PHE A 20 -1.51 -5.61 4.43
N GLY A 21 -2.16 -6.76 4.60
CA GLY A 21 -1.62 -8.05 4.17
C GLY A 21 -1.59 -8.18 2.64
N VAL A 22 -0.55 -8.86 2.12
CA VAL A 22 -0.41 -9.16 0.70
C VAL A 22 -0.76 -10.61 0.45
N ARG A 23 -1.89 -10.85 -0.21
CA ARG A 23 -2.32 -12.22 -0.55
C ARG A 23 -1.43 -12.82 -1.64
N GLY A 24 -1.32 -14.16 -1.63
CA GLY A 24 -0.59 -14.92 -2.66
C GLY A 24 0.92 -14.77 -2.58
N LEU A 25 1.47 -14.58 -1.40
CA LEU A 25 2.91 -14.71 -1.16
C LEU A 25 3.28 -16.17 -0.94
N ALA A 26 4.43 -16.58 -1.50
CA ALA A 26 4.97 -17.94 -1.35
C ALA A 26 5.78 -18.12 -0.05
N VAL A 27 5.79 -17.13 0.82
CA VAL A 27 6.51 -17.09 2.10
C VAL A 27 5.60 -16.55 3.20
N PRO A 28 5.83 -16.89 4.46
CA PRO A 28 5.07 -16.34 5.58
C PRO A 28 5.14 -14.82 5.59
N ALA A 29 4.02 -14.18 5.90
CA ALA A 29 3.93 -12.72 5.93
C ALA A 29 3.05 -12.24 7.07
N LEU A 30 3.39 -11.08 7.64
CA LEU A 30 2.63 -10.41 8.67
C LEU A 30 2.38 -8.95 8.27
N ALA A 31 1.13 -8.54 8.29
CA ALA A 31 0.74 -7.14 8.20
C ALA A 31 0.73 -6.51 9.60
N MET A 32 1.34 -5.35 9.72
CA MET A 32 1.41 -4.61 10.97
C MET A 32 0.82 -3.22 10.78
N TRP A 33 -0.15 -2.86 11.62
CA TRP A 33 -0.66 -1.51 11.66
C TRP A 33 0.43 -0.54 12.14
N LYS A 34 0.69 0.54 11.38
CA LYS A 34 1.81 1.46 11.63
C LYS A 34 3.14 0.71 11.76
N GLY A 35 3.39 -0.22 10.85
CA GLY A 35 4.55 -1.08 10.88
C GLY A 35 5.88 -0.32 10.87
N ASP A 36 5.92 0.87 10.27
CA ASP A 36 7.04 1.80 10.29
C ASP A 36 7.41 2.31 11.69
N GLN A 37 6.44 2.36 12.62
CA GLN A 37 6.67 2.74 14.02
C GLN A 37 7.02 1.54 14.91
N VAL A 38 6.76 0.32 14.45
CA VAL A 38 6.91 -0.92 15.23
C VAL A 38 8.17 -1.68 14.84
N ALA A 39 8.53 -1.70 13.56
CA ALA A 39 9.64 -2.47 13.05
C ALA A 39 10.62 -1.62 12.23
N ALA A 40 11.88 -1.56 12.67
CA ALA A 40 12.92 -0.76 12.03
C ALA A 40 13.14 -1.12 10.54
N CYS A 41 13.00 -2.40 10.17
CA CYS A 41 13.11 -2.82 8.77
C CYS A 41 11.97 -2.28 7.91
N VAL A 42 10.75 -2.15 8.45
CA VAL A 42 9.61 -1.54 7.74
C VAL A 42 9.83 -0.04 7.62
N ALA A 43 10.30 0.63 8.68
CA ALA A 43 10.66 2.04 8.64
C ALA A 43 11.73 2.33 7.57
N ALA A 44 12.81 1.55 7.55
CA ALA A 44 13.86 1.68 6.56
C ALA A 44 13.35 1.46 5.13
N ALA A 45 12.52 0.43 4.90
CA ALA A 45 11.90 0.16 3.61
C ALA A 45 10.99 1.32 3.16
N SER A 46 10.23 1.92 4.08
CA SER A 46 9.36 3.07 3.81
C SER A 46 10.16 4.30 3.36
N VAL A 47 11.29 4.58 4.00
CA VAL A 47 12.19 5.68 3.61
C VAL A 47 12.75 5.45 2.20
N ILE A 48 13.27 4.26 1.92
CA ILE A 48 13.82 3.91 0.60
C ILE A 48 12.75 4.05 -0.48
N ALA A 49 11.56 3.50 -0.24
CA ALA A 49 10.44 3.58 -1.17
C ALA A 49 10.04 5.03 -1.45
N LYS A 50 9.94 5.86 -0.40
CA LYS A 50 9.58 7.26 -0.54
C LYS A 50 10.62 8.07 -1.31
N VAL A 51 11.89 7.94 -0.96
CA VAL A 51 12.97 8.69 -1.63
C VAL A 51 13.07 8.28 -3.09
N THR A 52 13.00 6.98 -3.38
CA THR A 52 13.02 6.47 -4.76
C THR A 52 11.84 7.00 -5.57
N ARG A 53 10.63 6.98 -5.00
CA ARG A 53 9.44 7.52 -5.65
C ARG A 53 9.56 9.03 -5.91
N ASP A 54 10.03 9.78 -4.92
CA ASP A 54 10.20 11.23 -5.05
C ASP A 54 11.20 11.59 -6.15
N ARG A 55 12.29 10.81 -6.31
CA ARG A 55 13.24 10.98 -7.42
C ARG A 55 12.58 10.74 -8.77
N ILE A 56 11.87 9.62 -8.93
CA ILE A 56 11.12 9.30 -10.16
C ILE A 56 10.14 10.42 -10.49
N MET A 57 9.43 10.96 -9.51
CA MET A 57 8.48 12.04 -9.72
C MET A 57 9.16 13.38 -10.09
N CYS A 58 10.40 13.62 -9.68
CA CYS A 58 11.18 14.76 -10.15
C CYS A 58 11.59 14.59 -11.62
N GLU A 59 12.03 13.40 -12.01
CA GLU A 59 12.37 13.07 -13.40
C GLU A 59 11.16 13.21 -14.31
N LEU A 60 10.02 12.66 -13.91
CA LEU A 60 8.73 12.85 -14.60
C LEU A 60 8.28 14.32 -14.63
N GLY A 61 8.66 15.11 -13.64
CA GLY A 61 8.39 16.56 -13.63
C GLY A 61 9.11 17.31 -14.73
N ALA A 62 10.31 16.86 -15.13
CA ALA A 62 11.04 17.41 -16.27
C ALA A 62 10.42 16.98 -17.62
N GLU A 63 9.95 15.71 -17.70
CA GLU A 63 9.29 15.18 -18.89
C GLU A 63 7.88 15.75 -19.09
N TYR A 64 7.14 15.97 -18.00
CA TYR A 64 5.76 16.46 -18.00
C TYR A 64 5.62 17.76 -17.16
N PRO A 65 6.24 18.88 -17.55
CA PRO A 65 6.31 20.07 -16.71
C PRO A 65 4.95 20.67 -16.37
N ALA A 66 3.97 20.48 -17.28
CA ALA A 66 2.63 21.02 -17.13
C ALA A 66 1.81 20.43 -15.98
N TYR A 67 2.20 19.25 -15.46
CA TYR A 67 1.52 18.61 -14.32
C TYR A 67 2.12 18.97 -12.96
N GLY A 68 3.35 19.48 -12.90
CA GLY A 68 4.01 19.86 -11.66
C GLY A 68 4.42 18.69 -10.76
N PHE A 69 4.71 17.52 -11.30
CA PHE A 69 5.08 16.30 -10.55
C PHE A 69 6.26 16.49 -9.62
N ALA A 70 7.25 17.30 -10.02
CA ALA A 70 8.40 17.61 -9.19
C ALA A 70 8.03 18.31 -7.87
N ARG A 71 6.91 19.06 -7.85
CA ARG A 71 6.44 19.79 -6.68
C ARG A 71 5.61 18.93 -5.74
N HIS A 72 4.56 18.31 -6.25
CA HIS A 72 3.56 17.60 -5.44
C HIS A 72 3.72 16.08 -5.45
N LYS A 73 4.74 15.53 -6.14
CA LYS A 73 5.07 14.10 -6.17
C LYS A 73 3.87 13.18 -6.53
N GLY A 74 2.92 13.69 -7.32
CA GLY A 74 1.72 12.96 -7.72
C GLY A 74 0.61 12.90 -6.67
N TYR A 75 0.74 13.61 -5.55
CA TYR A 75 -0.36 13.73 -4.58
C TYR A 75 -1.51 14.58 -5.14
N SER A 76 -2.73 14.33 -4.66
CA SER A 76 -3.96 15.01 -5.07
C SER A 76 -4.05 16.44 -4.50
N THR A 77 -3.05 17.26 -4.79
CA THR A 77 -3.05 18.68 -4.43
C THR A 77 -3.97 19.49 -5.35
N PRO A 78 -4.47 20.66 -4.94
CA PRO A 78 -5.30 21.51 -5.79
C PRO A 78 -4.62 21.83 -7.14
N SER A 79 -3.31 22.04 -7.16
CA SER A 79 -2.55 22.30 -8.38
C SER A 79 -2.52 21.08 -9.33
N HIS A 80 -2.36 19.87 -8.78
CA HIS A 80 -2.40 18.63 -9.57
C HIS A 80 -3.80 18.37 -10.13
N MET A 81 -4.84 18.56 -9.32
CA MET A 81 -6.22 18.37 -9.75
C MET A 81 -6.61 19.37 -10.85
N ARG A 82 -6.14 20.61 -10.76
CA ARG A 82 -6.34 21.61 -11.83
C ARG A 82 -5.66 21.19 -13.13
N ALA A 83 -4.39 20.77 -13.07
CA ALA A 83 -3.67 20.30 -14.24
C ALA A 83 -4.36 19.09 -14.91
N LEU A 84 -4.91 18.16 -14.09
CA LEU A 84 -5.70 17.05 -14.61
C LEU A 84 -7.01 17.48 -15.26
N ALA A 85 -7.71 18.48 -14.70
CA ALA A 85 -8.95 19.00 -15.27
C ALA A 85 -8.71 19.72 -16.61
N GLU A 86 -7.61 20.47 -16.72
CA GLU A 86 -7.26 21.26 -17.91
C GLU A 86 -6.67 20.40 -19.04
N ARG A 87 -5.90 19.37 -18.72
CA ARG A 87 -5.06 18.64 -19.69
C ARG A 87 -5.42 17.16 -19.83
N GLY A 88 -6.28 16.66 -18.97
CA GLY A 88 -6.54 15.23 -18.85
C GLY A 88 -5.36 14.46 -18.26
N PRO A 89 -5.47 13.13 -18.11
CA PRO A 89 -4.42 12.29 -17.58
C PRO A 89 -3.37 11.94 -18.66
N CYS A 90 -2.08 12.05 -18.34
CA CYS A 90 -1.00 11.52 -19.16
C CYS A 90 -0.83 9.99 -18.94
N LEU A 91 0.11 9.38 -19.70
CA LEU A 91 0.37 7.93 -19.63
C LEU A 91 0.84 7.44 -18.26
N GLN A 92 1.38 8.33 -17.43
CA GLN A 92 1.91 8.00 -16.11
C GLN A 92 0.82 7.97 -15.03
N HIS A 93 -0.39 8.44 -15.33
CA HIS A 93 -1.48 8.41 -14.37
C HIS A 93 -2.11 7.02 -14.27
N ARG A 94 -2.34 6.59 -13.03
CA ARG A 94 -3.13 5.37 -12.78
C ARG A 94 -4.60 5.66 -13.06
N ARG A 95 -5.13 5.05 -14.08
CA ARG A 95 -6.55 5.20 -14.46
C ARG A 95 -7.54 4.54 -13.51
N SER A 96 -7.07 3.75 -12.54
CA SER A 96 -7.89 3.15 -11.48
C SER A 96 -8.13 4.07 -10.27
N PHE A 97 -7.46 5.24 -10.21
CA PHE A 97 -7.67 6.19 -9.11
C PHE A 97 -8.94 7.02 -9.34
N ALA A 98 -9.76 7.17 -8.30
CA ALA A 98 -11.04 7.88 -8.34
C ALA A 98 -10.93 9.33 -8.84
N ASN A 99 -9.79 9.98 -8.60
CA ASN A 99 -9.57 11.41 -8.93
C ASN A 99 -8.97 11.63 -10.32
N VAL A 100 -8.84 10.56 -11.15
CA VAL A 100 -8.33 10.69 -12.52
C VAL A 100 -9.51 10.73 -13.48
N PRO A 101 -9.73 11.83 -14.26
CA PRO A 101 -10.84 11.94 -15.21
C PRO A 101 -10.83 10.84 -16.27
N GLY A 102 -12.02 10.43 -16.71
CA GLY A 102 -12.19 9.46 -17.79
C GLY A 102 -12.11 7.99 -17.37
N VAL A 103 -12.14 7.68 -16.07
CA VAL A 103 -12.32 6.32 -15.57
C VAL A 103 -13.81 6.05 -15.39
N PRO A 104 -14.41 5.06 -16.08
CA PRO A 104 -15.76 4.61 -15.81
C PRO A 104 -15.90 4.17 -14.34
N GLU A 105 -17.00 4.52 -13.69
CA GLU A 105 -17.30 4.21 -12.28
C GLU A 105 -17.16 2.70 -11.96
N ALA A 106 -17.49 1.86 -12.92
CA ALA A 106 -17.36 0.40 -12.81
C ALA A 106 -15.92 -0.13 -12.67
N ARG A 107 -14.89 0.71 -12.83
CA ARG A 107 -13.47 0.35 -12.63
C ARG A 107 -12.82 1.04 -11.43
N ARG A 108 -13.60 1.73 -10.63
CA ARG A 108 -13.11 2.20 -9.34
C ARG A 108 -12.96 0.98 -8.44
N GLU A 109 -11.71 0.58 -8.16
CA GLU A 109 -11.49 -0.33 -7.05
C GLU A 109 -12.06 0.34 -5.80
N PRO A 110 -12.89 -0.37 -5.00
CA PRO A 110 -13.42 0.18 -3.76
C PRO A 110 -12.23 0.66 -2.91
N ASP A 111 -12.39 1.84 -2.31
CA ASP A 111 -11.41 2.35 -1.35
C ASP A 111 -11.21 1.27 -0.27
N PRO A 112 -9.98 0.80 -0.04
CA PRO A 112 -9.74 -0.20 0.99
C PRO A 112 -10.14 0.24 2.39
N GLY A 113 -10.48 1.54 2.58
CA GLY A 113 -11.08 2.07 3.80
C GLY A 113 -12.59 1.87 3.91
N GLU A 114 -13.31 1.56 2.82
CA GLU A 114 -14.77 1.40 2.80
C GLU A 114 -15.24 -0.06 2.98
N THR A 115 -14.35 -1.02 2.82
CA THR A 115 -14.68 -2.44 2.95
C THR A 115 -13.98 -3.08 4.14
N ALA A 116 -14.77 -3.44 5.12
CA ALA A 116 -14.47 -4.21 6.32
C ALA A 116 -13.58 -3.50 7.35
N SER A 117 -14.13 -3.29 8.51
CA SER A 117 -13.38 -2.95 9.72
C SER A 117 -12.18 -3.88 9.84
N ILE A 118 -11.01 -3.30 10.11
CA ILE A 118 -9.76 -4.04 10.35
C ILE A 118 -9.95 -5.18 11.38
N VAL A 119 -10.92 -5.02 12.27
CA VAL A 119 -11.31 -6.01 13.28
C VAL A 119 -11.88 -7.29 12.65
N ASP A 120 -12.62 -7.18 11.55
CA ASP A 120 -13.23 -8.34 10.86
C ASP A 120 -12.21 -9.17 10.10
N VAL A 121 -11.13 -8.52 9.61
CA VAL A 121 -10.05 -9.21 8.87
C VAL A 121 -9.02 -9.84 9.82
N ILE A 122 -8.81 -9.27 11.00
CA ILE A 122 -7.86 -9.78 12.00
C ILE A 122 -8.49 -10.87 12.87
N GLY A 123 -9.81 -10.80 13.09
CA GLY A 123 -10.54 -11.72 13.97
C GLY A 123 -10.50 -13.19 13.52
N GLU A 124 -10.43 -13.45 12.22
CA GLU A 124 -10.44 -14.83 11.69
C GLU A 124 -9.05 -15.47 11.52
N GLN A 125 -7.97 -14.72 11.59
CA GLN A 125 -6.63 -15.26 11.26
C GLN A 125 -5.61 -15.29 12.41
N VAL A 126 -5.91 -14.77 13.59
CA VAL A 126 -4.86 -14.55 14.60
C VAL A 126 -4.94 -15.46 15.84
N TRP A 127 -6.04 -16.16 16.10
CA TRP A 127 -6.08 -17.04 17.27
C TRP A 127 -6.98 -18.27 17.07
N PRO A 128 -6.42 -19.48 16.91
CA PRO A 128 -7.19 -20.67 17.22
C PRO A 128 -7.42 -20.67 18.73
N SER A 129 -8.69 -20.67 19.13
CA SER A 129 -9.09 -20.83 20.52
C SER A 129 -8.44 -22.09 21.10
N ALA A 130 -7.30 -21.94 21.76
CA ALA A 130 -6.73 -22.96 22.57
C ALA A 130 -7.68 -23.19 23.75
N GLY A 131 -8.49 -24.24 23.66
CA GLY A 131 -9.32 -24.71 24.74
C GLY A 131 -8.47 -24.99 25.96
N LEU A 132 -8.54 -24.11 26.96
CA LEU A 132 -8.12 -24.38 28.31
C LEU A 132 -9.14 -25.35 28.90
N ALA A 133 -8.89 -26.64 28.72
CA ALA A 133 -9.53 -27.67 29.51
C ALA A 133 -9.05 -27.51 30.95
N ALA A 134 -9.90 -26.90 31.78
CA ALA A 134 -9.75 -26.93 33.22
C ALA A 134 -9.90 -28.37 33.72
N SER A 135 -8.80 -29.06 33.95
CA SER A 135 -8.79 -30.31 34.70
C SER A 135 -8.95 -29.99 36.17
N ALA A 136 -10.19 -29.95 36.65
CA ALA A 136 -10.45 -30.11 38.07
C ALA A 136 -10.23 -31.60 38.41
N ARG A 137 -9.23 -31.89 39.19
CA ARG A 137 -9.15 -33.15 39.95
C ARG A 137 -9.15 -32.78 41.42
N GLY A 138 -10.29 -33.07 42.05
CA GLY A 138 -10.36 -33.23 43.46
C GLY A 138 -9.80 -34.61 43.88
N ALA A 139 -9.17 -34.66 44.99
CA ALA A 139 -9.16 -35.64 46.07
C ALA A 139 -8.22 -35.13 47.17
#